data_978a36e740f36ad964062bf160815ed9
#
_entry.id   978a36e740f36ad964062bf160815ed9
#
_cell.length_a   1.000
_cell.length_b   1.000
_cell.length_c   1.000
_cell.angle_alpha   90.00
_cell.angle_beta   90.00
_cell.angle_gamma   90.00
#
_symmetry.space_group_name_H-M   'P 1'
#
loop_
_entity.id
_entity.type
_entity.pdbx_description
1 polymer ?
#
loop_
_entity_poly.entity_id
_entity_poly.type
_entity_poly.pdbx_seq_one_letter_code
_entity_poly.pdbx_strand_id
1 'polypeptide(L)'
;MSLVGKNRKVFSYKNADVREKSFQNKDFNKALPYNSNFSQSKFENSSFSATKFKYCEMYECVFDNCDFTGSLFRGCNLQHSKFTRCLIRASQFEGCKLKGAVFSECIIVGKKIPVNYDLSLKNIFLAALPSIEDFDPLLIREVERLRSNNFIRKSAVFHLKRQKINTVTLRFLMMRFDLDFLVENIPRLGSEITRDFYTVSYVVKFLTRLRKSANM
;
A
#
# COMPACT_ATOMS: atom_id res chain seq x y z
N MET A 1 15.75 25.22 1.25
CA MET A 1 16.13 24.10 0.35
C MET A 1 16.28 22.85 1.20
N SER A 2 15.34 21.91 1.07
CA SER A 2 15.37 20.67 1.87
C SER A 2 16.29 19.67 1.18
N LEU A 3 17.39 19.33 1.82
CA LEU A 3 18.25 18.21 1.46
C LEU A 3 17.51 16.91 1.79
N VAL A 4 16.62 16.48 0.91
CA VAL A 4 16.09 15.12 0.93
C VAL A 4 17.23 14.19 0.59
N GLY A 5 17.56 13.28 1.48
CA GLY A 5 18.73 12.42 1.47
C GLY A 5 19.05 11.80 0.11
N LYS A 6 20.23 12.12 -0.40
CA LYS A 6 20.78 11.68 -1.68
C LYS A 6 21.17 10.19 -1.78
N ASN A 7 20.86 9.36 -0.78
CA ASN A 7 21.35 7.97 -0.71
C ASN A 7 20.25 6.91 -0.52
N ARG A 8 19.06 7.14 -1.06
CA ARG A 8 18.05 6.08 -1.09
C ARG A 8 18.37 5.13 -2.24
N LYS A 9 18.82 3.92 -1.95
CA LYS A 9 19.01 2.86 -2.94
C LYS A 9 17.64 2.49 -3.50
N VAL A 10 17.30 3.04 -4.65
CA VAL A 10 16.07 2.67 -5.36
C VAL A 10 16.29 1.27 -5.92
N PHE A 11 15.41 0.32 -5.58
CA PHE A 11 15.44 -1.02 -6.19
C PHE A 11 15.15 -0.89 -7.68
N SER A 12 16.18 -0.96 -8.50
CA SER A 12 16.07 -0.92 -9.95
C SER A 12 16.57 -2.24 -10.50
N TYR A 13 15.63 -3.07 -10.92
CA TYR A 13 15.92 -4.33 -11.60
C TYR A 13 15.83 -4.08 -13.11
N LYS A 14 16.91 -4.35 -13.83
CA LYS A 14 16.95 -4.23 -15.28
C LYS A 14 17.58 -5.50 -15.86
N ASN A 15 16.81 -6.20 -16.71
CA ASN A 15 17.21 -7.48 -17.29
C ASN A 15 17.63 -8.50 -16.21
N ALA A 16 16.97 -8.49 -15.07
CA ALA A 16 17.33 -9.30 -13.91
C ALA A 16 16.43 -10.52 -13.76
N ASP A 17 17.01 -11.62 -13.35
CA ASP A 17 16.25 -12.79 -12.89
C ASP A 17 16.13 -12.73 -11.35
N VAL A 18 14.90 -12.55 -10.89
CA VAL A 18 14.55 -12.34 -9.47
C VAL A 18 13.39 -13.26 -9.09
N ARG A 19 13.28 -14.41 -9.75
CA ARG A 19 12.24 -15.41 -9.48
C ARG A 19 12.31 -15.97 -8.08
N GLU A 20 11.16 -16.38 -7.55
CA GLU A 20 11.04 -17.14 -6.30
C GLU A 20 11.63 -16.43 -5.08
N LYS A 21 11.76 -15.10 -5.12
CA LYS A 21 12.28 -14.30 -4.01
C LYS A 21 11.17 -13.85 -3.06
N SER A 22 11.54 -13.64 -1.80
CA SER A 22 10.69 -13.05 -0.79
C SER A 22 11.14 -11.62 -0.46
N PHE A 23 10.24 -10.68 -0.59
CA PHE A 23 10.46 -9.26 -0.32
C PHE A 23 9.52 -8.80 0.78
N GLN A 24 10.03 -8.64 1.99
CA GLN A 24 9.25 -8.15 3.11
C GLN A 24 9.67 -6.73 3.50
N ASN A 25 8.68 -5.86 3.74
CA ASN A 25 8.88 -4.49 4.20
C ASN A 25 9.86 -3.69 3.32
N LYS A 26 9.77 -3.86 1.99
CA LYS A 26 10.64 -3.19 1.03
C LYS A 26 10.01 -1.94 0.46
N ASP A 27 10.84 -0.98 0.15
CA ASP A 27 10.46 0.28 -0.47
C ASP A 27 10.92 0.30 -1.93
N PHE A 28 9.99 -0.02 -2.82
CA PHE A 28 10.17 0.07 -4.27
C PHE A 28 9.67 1.39 -4.84
N ASN A 29 9.32 2.37 -4.01
CA ASN A 29 8.78 3.64 -4.47
C ASN A 29 9.65 4.28 -5.54
N LYS A 30 9.02 4.69 -6.65
CA LYS A 30 9.67 5.30 -7.81
C LYS A 30 10.70 4.40 -8.52
N ALA A 31 10.77 3.13 -8.19
CA ALA A 31 11.60 2.17 -8.90
C ALA A 31 11.16 2.03 -10.37
N LEU A 32 12.10 1.64 -11.23
CA LEU A 32 11.91 1.50 -12.68
C LEU A 32 12.33 0.11 -13.16
N PRO A 33 11.70 -0.98 -12.67
CA PRO A 33 12.01 -2.32 -13.15
C PRO A 33 11.71 -2.44 -14.64
N TYR A 34 12.64 -3.02 -15.38
CA TYR A 34 12.54 -3.17 -16.83
C TYR A 34 13.00 -4.57 -17.25
N ASN A 35 12.20 -5.25 -18.08
CA ASN A 35 12.53 -6.54 -18.68
C ASN A 35 13.12 -7.53 -17.66
N SER A 36 12.51 -7.63 -16.48
CA SER A 36 12.99 -8.48 -15.38
C SER A 36 11.95 -9.52 -15.00
N ASN A 37 12.43 -10.66 -14.57
CA ASN A 37 11.59 -11.80 -14.19
C ASN A 37 11.47 -11.90 -12.67
N PHE A 38 10.27 -11.64 -12.15
CA PHE A 38 9.89 -11.77 -10.75
C PHE A 38 8.94 -12.96 -10.50
N SER A 39 8.71 -13.81 -11.50
CA SER A 39 7.71 -14.87 -11.39
C SER A 39 7.87 -15.68 -10.10
N GLN A 40 6.72 -16.04 -9.50
CA GLN A 40 6.62 -16.80 -8.25
C GLN A 40 7.24 -16.11 -7.02
N SER A 41 7.56 -14.82 -7.13
CA SER A 41 8.06 -14.05 -5.99
C SER A 41 6.92 -13.57 -5.09
N LYS A 42 7.24 -13.40 -3.80
CA LYS A 42 6.32 -12.92 -2.76
C LYS A 42 6.72 -11.54 -2.30
N PHE A 43 5.76 -10.64 -2.26
CA PHE A 43 5.92 -9.27 -1.77
C PHE A 43 4.96 -9.04 -0.63
N GLU A 44 5.49 -8.76 0.56
CA GLU A 44 4.68 -8.53 1.75
C GLU A 44 4.99 -7.17 2.36
N ASN A 45 3.95 -6.44 2.78
CA ASN A 45 4.10 -5.15 3.46
C ASN A 45 5.04 -4.19 2.71
N SER A 46 5.02 -4.22 1.39
CA SER A 46 5.96 -3.48 0.54
C SER A 46 5.27 -2.36 -0.22
N SER A 47 5.99 -1.26 -0.44
CA SER A 47 5.45 -0.13 -1.17
C SER A 47 6.00 -0.06 -2.59
N PHE A 48 5.09 0.15 -3.53
CA PHE A 48 5.35 0.34 -4.94
C PHE A 48 4.81 1.69 -5.43
N SER A 49 4.71 2.68 -4.55
CA SER A 49 4.16 3.98 -4.90
C SER A 49 4.97 4.64 -6.02
N ALA A 50 4.27 5.00 -7.11
CA ALA A 50 4.87 5.56 -8.33
C ALA A 50 5.94 4.67 -8.99
N THR A 51 5.96 3.37 -8.71
CA THR A 51 6.83 2.39 -9.39
C THR A 51 6.36 2.16 -10.82
N LYS A 52 7.29 2.01 -11.76
CA LYS A 52 6.96 1.77 -13.17
C LYS A 52 7.58 0.45 -13.64
N PHE A 53 6.80 -0.61 -13.58
CA PHE A 53 7.17 -1.90 -14.16
C PHE A 53 6.93 -1.88 -15.66
N LYS A 54 7.94 -2.22 -16.46
CA LYS A 54 7.81 -2.31 -17.91
C LYS A 54 8.37 -3.64 -18.40
N TYR A 55 7.52 -4.38 -19.13
CA TYR A 55 7.87 -5.67 -19.76
C TYR A 55 8.42 -6.70 -18.78
N CYS A 56 7.89 -6.71 -17.56
CA CYS A 56 8.34 -7.64 -16.52
C CYS A 56 7.47 -8.89 -16.49
N GLU A 57 8.11 -10.03 -16.27
CA GLU A 57 7.44 -11.28 -15.96
C GLU A 57 7.14 -11.33 -14.46
N MET A 58 5.86 -11.45 -14.12
CA MET A 58 5.35 -11.48 -12.75
C MET A 58 4.28 -12.59 -12.60
N TYR A 59 4.48 -13.69 -13.35
CA TYR A 59 3.59 -14.84 -13.34
C TYR A 59 3.55 -15.47 -11.94
N GLU A 60 2.36 -15.76 -11.43
CA GLU A 60 2.15 -16.35 -10.09
C GLU A 60 2.77 -15.56 -8.93
N CYS A 61 3.01 -14.27 -9.08
CA CYS A 61 3.45 -13.44 -7.97
C CYS A 61 2.37 -13.29 -6.89
N VAL A 62 2.80 -13.18 -5.64
CA VAL A 62 1.92 -12.89 -4.50
C VAL A 62 2.26 -11.52 -3.94
N PHE A 63 1.26 -10.64 -3.91
CA PHE A 63 1.34 -9.32 -3.30
C PHE A 63 0.38 -9.26 -2.12
N ASP A 64 0.89 -9.23 -0.91
CA ASP A 64 0.09 -9.14 0.30
C ASP A 64 0.36 -7.83 1.05
N ASN A 65 -0.72 -7.12 1.34
CA ASN A 65 -0.66 -5.86 2.09
C ASN A 65 0.30 -4.83 1.45
N CYS A 66 0.29 -4.70 0.13
CA CYS A 66 1.14 -3.82 -0.64
C CYS A 66 0.43 -2.53 -1.08
N ASP A 67 1.20 -1.45 -1.22
CA ASP A 67 0.71 -0.16 -1.69
C ASP A 67 1.18 0.11 -3.13
N PHE A 68 0.23 0.17 -4.06
CA PHE A 68 0.46 0.44 -5.49
C PHE A 68 0.01 1.85 -5.91
N THR A 69 -0.06 2.79 -4.99
CA THR A 69 -0.49 4.16 -5.31
C THR A 69 0.33 4.76 -6.46
N GLY A 70 -0.34 5.10 -7.57
CA GLY A 70 0.29 5.71 -8.74
C GLY A 70 1.28 4.82 -9.49
N SER A 71 1.23 3.51 -9.28
CA SER A 71 2.09 2.57 -9.99
C SER A 71 1.64 2.35 -11.44
N LEU A 72 2.58 2.04 -12.31
CA LEU A 72 2.34 1.68 -13.70
C LEU A 72 2.90 0.29 -13.97
N PHE A 73 2.04 -0.58 -14.47
CA PHE A 73 2.42 -1.84 -15.09
C PHE A 73 2.17 -1.71 -16.60
N ARG A 74 3.21 -1.84 -17.41
CA ARG A 74 3.12 -1.75 -18.87
C ARG A 74 3.73 -2.98 -19.51
N GLY A 75 2.92 -3.70 -20.29
CA GLY A 75 3.34 -4.90 -21.00
C GLY A 75 3.81 -6.03 -20.08
N CYS A 76 3.36 -6.05 -18.83
CA CYS A 76 3.77 -7.06 -17.85
C CYS A 76 2.88 -8.31 -17.93
N ASN A 77 3.48 -9.45 -17.61
CA ASN A 77 2.74 -10.69 -17.43
C ASN A 77 2.41 -10.87 -15.94
N LEU A 78 1.15 -10.69 -15.58
CA LEU A 78 0.61 -10.84 -14.23
C LEU A 78 -0.37 -12.03 -14.12
N GLN A 79 -0.30 -12.98 -15.06
CA GLN A 79 -1.19 -14.13 -15.05
C GLN A 79 -1.04 -14.92 -13.76
N HIS A 80 -2.18 -15.33 -13.19
CA HIS A 80 -2.29 -16.09 -11.95
C HIS A 80 -1.69 -15.42 -10.70
N SER A 81 -1.33 -14.13 -10.77
CA SER A 81 -0.84 -13.38 -9.62
C SER A 81 -1.96 -13.08 -8.63
N LYS A 82 -1.62 -13.00 -7.35
CA LYS A 82 -2.57 -12.73 -6.26
C LYS A 82 -2.26 -11.39 -5.61
N PHE A 83 -3.27 -10.52 -5.51
CA PHE A 83 -3.22 -9.25 -4.81
C PHE A 83 -4.17 -9.32 -3.63
N THR A 84 -3.65 -9.43 -2.41
CA THR A 84 -4.45 -9.56 -1.20
C THR A 84 -4.22 -8.35 -0.30
N ARG A 85 -5.29 -7.75 0.21
CA ARG A 85 -5.23 -6.59 1.11
C ARG A 85 -4.39 -5.42 0.57
N CYS A 86 -4.33 -5.25 -0.75
CA CYS A 86 -3.54 -4.21 -1.40
C CYS A 86 -4.33 -2.91 -1.56
N LEU A 87 -3.60 -1.78 -1.49
CA LEU A 87 -4.12 -0.49 -1.91
C LEU A 87 -3.74 -0.23 -3.36
N ILE A 88 -4.75 -0.09 -4.23
CA ILE A 88 -4.59 0.15 -5.66
C ILE A 88 -5.28 1.48 -5.98
N ARG A 89 -4.50 2.55 -6.00
CA ARG A 89 -4.99 3.91 -6.22
C ARG A 89 -4.25 4.56 -7.37
N ALA A 90 -4.99 5.07 -8.37
CA ALA A 90 -4.41 5.68 -9.57
C ALA A 90 -3.35 4.80 -10.25
N SER A 91 -3.50 3.48 -10.12
CA SER A 91 -2.60 2.49 -10.73
C SER A 91 -3.07 2.16 -12.14
N GLN A 92 -2.14 1.84 -13.02
CA GLN A 92 -2.42 1.55 -14.43
C GLN A 92 -1.84 0.20 -14.81
N PHE A 93 -2.61 -0.58 -15.59
CA PHE A 93 -2.23 -1.91 -16.09
C PHE A 93 -2.35 -1.91 -17.62
N GLU A 94 -1.38 -1.26 -18.28
CA GLU A 94 -1.38 -1.02 -19.73
C GLU A 94 -0.80 -2.23 -20.49
N GLY A 95 -1.60 -2.85 -21.35
CA GLY A 95 -1.16 -3.99 -22.16
C GLY A 95 -0.69 -5.19 -21.35
N CYS A 96 -1.14 -5.33 -20.10
CA CYS A 96 -0.77 -6.44 -19.23
C CYS A 96 -1.59 -7.70 -19.50
N LYS A 97 -0.95 -8.87 -19.32
CA LYS A 97 -1.66 -10.15 -19.28
C LYS A 97 -2.16 -10.39 -17.86
N LEU A 98 -3.49 -10.43 -17.67
CA LEU A 98 -4.13 -10.53 -16.34
C LEU A 98 -5.00 -11.80 -16.18
N LYS A 99 -4.95 -12.75 -17.12
CA LYS A 99 -5.73 -13.99 -17.03
C LYS A 99 -5.40 -14.73 -15.72
N GLY A 100 -6.44 -15.05 -14.94
CA GLY A 100 -6.28 -15.72 -13.65
C GLY A 100 -5.71 -14.87 -12.53
N ALA A 101 -5.49 -13.57 -12.73
CA ALA A 101 -5.11 -12.67 -11.66
C ALA A 101 -6.29 -12.47 -10.67
N VAL A 102 -6.01 -12.56 -9.37
CA VAL A 102 -7.00 -12.48 -8.29
C VAL A 102 -6.73 -11.25 -7.43
N PHE A 103 -7.78 -10.46 -7.17
CA PHE A 103 -7.76 -9.33 -6.24
C PHE A 103 -8.72 -9.62 -5.10
N SER A 104 -8.21 -9.66 -3.87
CA SER A 104 -8.95 -10.06 -2.68
C SER A 104 -8.72 -9.07 -1.55
N GLU A 105 -9.77 -8.62 -0.90
CA GLU A 105 -9.70 -7.65 0.21
C GLU A 105 -8.93 -6.36 -0.14
N CYS A 106 -8.90 -5.98 -1.42
CA CYS A 106 -8.20 -4.80 -1.89
C CYS A 106 -9.08 -3.55 -1.80
N ILE A 107 -8.46 -2.39 -1.60
CA ILE A 107 -9.10 -1.09 -1.87
C ILE A 107 -8.64 -0.60 -3.23
N ILE A 108 -9.59 -0.45 -4.14
CA ILE A 108 -9.36 -0.01 -5.51
C ILE A 108 -10.02 1.36 -5.68
N VAL A 109 -9.22 2.40 -5.93
CA VAL A 109 -9.68 3.79 -6.06
C VAL A 109 -9.50 4.27 -7.49
N GLY A 110 -10.58 4.75 -8.09
CA GLY A 110 -10.62 5.27 -9.45
C GLY A 110 -11.03 4.22 -10.47
N LYS A 111 -10.25 4.08 -11.56
CA LYS A 111 -10.58 3.13 -12.64
C LYS A 111 -10.48 1.68 -12.17
N LYS A 112 -11.47 0.87 -12.53
CA LYS A 112 -11.42 -0.58 -12.31
C LYS A 112 -10.30 -1.20 -13.15
N ILE A 113 -9.65 -2.22 -12.58
CA ILE A 113 -8.71 -3.05 -13.33
C ILE A 113 -9.53 -3.95 -14.26
N PRO A 114 -9.09 -4.22 -15.49
CA PRO A 114 -9.84 -5.05 -16.45
C PRO A 114 -9.72 -6.55 -16.13
N VAL A 115 -10.25 -6.96 -15.01
CA VAL A 115 -10.34 -8.37 -14.57
C VAL A 115 -11.75 -8.69 -14.08
N ASN A 116 -12.11 -9.95 -14.10
CA ASN A 116 -13.33 -10.41 -13.44
C ASN A 116 -13.10 -10.40 -11.93
N TYR A 117 -13.95 -9.66 -11.22
CA TYR A 117 -13.94 -9.60 -9.77
C TYR A 117 -14.92 -10.60 -9.19
N ASP A 118 -14.45 -11.46 -8.34
CA ASP A 118 -15.29 -12.27 -7.50
C ASP A 118 -15.80 -11.43 -6.32
N LEU A 119 -17.10 -11.26 -6.20
CA LEU A 119 -17.76 -10.48 -5.15
C LEU A 119 -17.52 -11.10 -3.75
N SER A 120 -17.27 -12.41 -3.67
CA SER A 120 -16.91 -13.08 -2.41
C SER A 120 -15.57 -12.63 -1.84
N LEU A 121 -14.71 -12.01 -2.64
CA LEU A 121 -13.34 -11.62 -2.28
C LEU A 121 -13.26 -10.27 -1.52
N LYS A 122 -14.39 -9.71 -1.10
CA LYS A 122 -14.48 -8.53 -0.21
C LYS A 122 -13.66 -7.32 -0.68
N ASN A 123 -13.56 -7.09 -1.98
CA ASN A 123 -12.91 -5.90 -2.51
C ASN A 123 -13.78 -4.65 -2.29
N ILE A 124 -13.14 -3.52 -1.98
CA ILE A 124 -13.80 -2.22 -1.91
C ILE A 124 -13.43 -1.38 -3.13
N PHE A 125 -14.44 -0.98 -3.88
CA PHE A 125 -14.29 -0.08 -5.02
C PHE A 125 -14.75 1.32 -4.65
N LEU A 126 -13.85 2.28 -4.77
CA LEU A 126 -14.13 3.68 -4.51
C LEU A 126 -14.01 4.45 -5.83
N ALA A 127 -15.13 5.00 -6.31
CA ALA A 127 -15.13 5.85 -7.52
C ALA A 127 -14.36 7.15 -7.28
N ALA A 128 -14.43 7.66 -6.04
CA ALA A 128 -13.75 8.87 -5.58
C ALA A 128 -13.07 8.62 -4.23
N LEU A 129 -12.30 9.60 -3.77
CA LEU A 129 -11.74 9.55 -2.43
C LEU A 129 -12.88 9.68 -1.40
N PRO A 130 -12.85 8.89 -0.31
CA PRO A 130 -13.79 9.07 0.79
C PRO A 130 -13.73 10.51 1.32
N SER A 131 -14.88 11.06 1.69
CA SER A 131 -14.94 12.34 2.39
C SER A 131 -14.48 12.19 3.84
N ILE A 132 -14.09 13.26 4.50
CA ILE A 132 -13.72 13.24 5.91
C ILE A 132 -14.94 12.97 6.80
N GLU A 133 -16.11 13.41 6.34
CA GLU A 133 -17.40 13.21 7.01
C GLU A 133 -17.85 11.74 7.02
N ASP A 134 -17.23 10.88 6.20
CA ASP A 134 -17.49 9.43 6.19
C ASP A 134 -16.86 8.71 7.40
N PHE A 135 -16.13 9.44 8.26
CA PHE A 135 -15.37 8.84 9.36
C PHE A 135 -15.82 9.41 10.71
N ASP A 136 -15.71 8.57 11.74
CA ASP A 136 -16.01 8.96 13.10
C ASP A 136 -15.16 10.16 13.55
N PRO A 137 -15.75 11.20 14.16
CA PRO A 137 -15.03 12.39 14.61
C PRO A 137 -13.93 12.09 15.64
N LEU A 138 -14.07 11.07 16.47
CA LEU A 138 -13.04 10.66 17.43
C LEU A 138 -11.81 10.11 16.70
N LEU A 139 -12.03 9.27 15.68
CA LEU A 139 -10.94 8.76 14.85
C LEU A 139 -10.19 9.89 14.14
N ILE A 140 -10.93 10.85 13.57
CA ILE A 140 -10.34 12.03 12.91
C ILE A 140 -9.50 12.84 13.90
N ARG A 141 -10.02 13.08 15.10
CA ARG A 141 -9.32 13.82 16.17
C ARG A 141 -8.00 13.14 16.55
N GLU A 142 -8.00 11.81 16.73
CA GLU A 142 -6.78 11.08 17.10
C GLU A 142 -5.76 11.07 15.95
N VAL A 143 -6.21 10.98 14.71
CA VAL A 143 -5.34 11.11 13.54
C VAL A 143 -4.74 12.52 13.43
N GLU A 144 -5.52 13.58 13.67
CA GLU A 144 -5.00 14.97 13.65
C GLU A 144 -3.92 15.18 14.72
N ARG A 145 -4.05 14.62 15.91
CA ARG A 145 -3.03 14.68 16.96
C ARG A 145 -1.68 14.14 16.52
N LEU A 146 -1.66 13.17 15.60
CA LEU A 146 -0.43 12.62 15.05
C LEU A 146 0.39 13.62 14.22
N ARG A 147 -0.15 14.79 13.86
CA ARG A 147 0.60 15.85 13.15
C ARG A 147 1.78 16.38 13.93
N SER A 148 1.74 16.31 15.26
CA SER A 148 2.85 16.71 16.12
C SER A 148 4.10 15.85 15.90
N ASN A 149 3.93 14.58 15.51
CA ASN A 149 5.05 13.70 15.19
C ASN A 149 5.58 13.97 13.78
N ASN A 150 6.85 14.43 13.69
CA ASN A 150 7.49 14.77 12.42
C ASN A 150 7.60 13.60 11.43
N PHE A 151 7.86 12.39 11.91
CA PHE A 151 8.00 11.21 11.07
C PHE A 151 6.66 10.85 10.42
N ILE A 152 5.59 10.88 11.21
CA ILE A 152 4.23 10.61 10.72
C ILE A 152 3.79 11.68 9.72
N ARG A 153 3.99 12.95 10.04
CA ARG A 153 3.64 14.05 9.15
C ARG A 153 4.35 13.99 7.82
N LYS A 154 5.65 13.64 7.80
CA LYS A 154 6.46 13.53 6.58
C LYS A 154 6.14 12.28 5.76
N SER A 155 5.61 11.24 6.36
CA SER A 155 5.33 9.97 5.68
C SER A 155 4.26 10.07 4.58
N ALA A 156 3.39 11.07 4.65
CA ALA A 156 2.17 11.22 3.84
C ALA A 156 1.16 10.06 4.00
N VAL A 157 1.34 9.21 5.00
CA VAL A 157 0.43 8.08 5.26
C VAL A 157 -0.88 8.58 5.83
N PHE A 158 -0.86 9.38 6.89
CA PHE A 158 -2.07 9.96 7.50
C PHE A 158 -2.38 11.38 6.99
N HIS A 159 -1.35 12.15 6.66
CA HIS A 159 -1.47 13.58 6.38
C HIS A 159 -0.93 13.92 4.99
N LEU A 160 -1.79 14.51 4.17
CA LEU A 160 -1.44 15.01 2.85
C LEU A 160 -1.05 16.49 2.91
N LYS A 161 -0.59 17.05 1.79
CA LYS A 161 -0.34 18.49 1.64
C LYS A 161 -1.61 19.30 1.92
N ARG A 162 -1.44 20.58 2.27
CA ARG A 162 -2.54 21.51 2.60
C ARG A 162 -3.42 21.02 3.77
N GLN A 163 -2.80 20.45 4.78
CA GLN A 163 -3.43 19.96 6.01
C GLN A 163 -4.57 18.93 5.82
N LYS A 164 -4.63 18.26 4.67
CA LYS A 164 -5.64 17.24 4.42
C LYS A 164 -5.29 15.93 5.09
N ILE A 165 -6.29 15.21 5.59
CA ILE A 165 -6.16 13.83 6.03
C ILE A 165 -6.18 12.90 4.80
N ASN A 166 -5.43 11.82 4.88
CA ASN A 166 -5.46 10.75 3.88
C ASN A 166 -6.60 9.78 4.20
N THR A 167 -7.79 10.11 3.75
CA THR A 167 -9.03 9.34 3.98
C THR A 167 -8.96 7.93 3.40
N VAL A 168 -8.16 7.69 2.35
CA VAL A 168 -7.94 6.34 1.81
C VAL A 168 -7.18 5.47 2.82
N THR A 169 -6.19 6.04 3.52
CA THR A 169 -5.51 5.33 4.61
C THR A 169 -6.47 4.94 5.72
N LEU A 170 -7.36 5.85 6.12
CA LEU A 170 -8.36 5.55 7.14
C LEU A 170 -9.28 4.40 6.72
N ARG A 171 -9.80 4.46 5.48
CA ARG A 171 -10.63 3.36 4.94
C ARG A 171 -9.87 2.04 4.92
N PHE A 172 -8.61 2.06 4.55
CA PHE A 172 -7.74 0.88 4.53
C PHE A 172 -7.49 0.29 5.93
N LEU A 173 -7.37 1.13 6.95
CA LEU A 173 -7.24 0.68 8.34
C LEU A 173 -8.54 0.10 8.87
N MET A 174 -9.68 0.75 8.60
CA MET A 174 -11.01 0.28 9.01
C MET A 174 -11.44 -1.05 8.38
N MET A 175 -10.83 -1.46 7.26
CA MET A 175 -11.03 -2.82 6.74
C MET A 175 -10.39 -3.91 7.62
N ARG A 176 -9.43 -3.56 8.45
CA ARG A 176 -8.58 -4.50 9.20
C ARG A 176 -8.77 -4.45 10.69
N PHE A 177 -9.21 -3.34 11.16
CA PHE A 177 -9.37 -3.04 12.58
C PHE A 177 -10.73 -2.38 12.79
N ASP A 178 -11.38 -2.73 13.86
CA ASP A 178 -12.62 -2.06 14.29
C ASP A 178 -12.31 -0.63 14.75
N LEU A 179 -13.37 0.18 14.83
CA LEU A 179 -13.28 1.59 15.15
C LEU A 179 -12.70 1.83 16.56
N ASP A 180 -13.22 1.09 17.54
CA ASP A 180 -12.83 1.27 18.94
C ASP A 180 -11.33 0.98 19.12
N PHE A 181 -10.87 -0.12 18.52
CA PHE A 181 -9.43 -0.45 18.51
C PHE A 181 -8.58 0.66 17.86
N LEU A 182 -9.05 1.23 16.74
CA LEU A 182 -8.31 2.31 16.08
C LEU A 182 -8.25 3.57 16.93
N VAL A 183 -9.39 3.99 17.50
CA VAL A 183 -9.46 5.19 18.37
C VAL A 183 -8.54 5.05 19.58
N GLU A 184 -8.49 3.88 20.18
CA GLU A 184 -7.63 3.60 21.34
C GLU A 184 -6.15 3.55 20.99
N ASN A 185 -5.77 2.94 19.86
CA ASN A 185 -4.38 2.59 19.58
C ASN A 185 -3.67 3.52 18.59
N ILE A 186 -4.37 4.32 17.79
CA ILE A 186 -3.76 5.33 16.91
C ILE A 186 -2.90 6.34 17.69
N PRO A 187 -3.33 6.86 18.87
CA PRO A 187 -2.50 7.78 19.65
C PRO A 187 -1.09 7.25 19.97
N ARG A 188 -0.96 5.94 20.18
CA ARG A 188 0.30 5.28 20.50
C ARG A 188 1.34 5.39 19.38
N LEU A 189 0.88 5.52 18.12
CA LEU A 189 1.78 5.78 16.99
C LEU A 189 2.57 7.08 17.19
N GLY A 190 1.97 8.08 17.84
CA GLY A 190 2.58 9.38 18.08
C GLY A 190 3.84 9.31 18.96
N SER A 191 3.86 8.42 19.94
CA SER A 191 5.00 8.22 20.86
C SER A 191 5.99 7.17 20.36
N GLU A 192 5.52 6.14 19.67
CA GLU A 192 6.37 4.99 19.33
C GLU A 192 7.05 5.10 17.95
N ILE A 193 6.55 5.95 17.05
CA ILE A 193 7.20 6.16 15.75
C ILE A 193 8.31 7.20 15.87
N THR A 194 9.55 6.71 15.84
CA THR A 194 10.76 7.52 16.01
C THR A 194 11.69 7.50 14.78
N ARG A 195 11.21 6.95 13.65
CA ARG A 195 11.96 6.85 12.40
C ARG A 195 11.10 7.07 11.17
N ASP A 196 11.74 7.39 10.04
CA ASP A 196 11.05 7.55 8.77
C ASP A 196 10.36 6.26 8.32
N PHE A 197 9.14 6.40 7.83
CA PHE A 197 8.38 5.36 7.15
C PHE A 197 7.55 5.99 6.02
N TYR A 198 7.05 5.18 5.09
CA TYR A 198 6.45 5.73 3.87
C TYR A 198 5.22 4.96 3.39
N THR A 199 4.77 3.98 4.17
CA THR A 199 3.69 3.08 3.74
C THR A 199 2.69 2.85 4.84
N VAL A 200 1.42 2.70 4.46
CA VAL A 200 0.37 2.30 5.40
C VAL A 200 0.64 0.92 6.00
N SER A 201 1.33 0.06 5.27
CA SER A 201 1.72 -1.27 5.76
C SER A 201 2.60 -1.24 7.00
N TYR A 202 3.43 -0.19 7.18
CA TYR A 202 4.17 0.00 8.43
C TYR A 202 3.22 0.20 9.61
N VAL A 203 2.19 1.04 9.43
CA VAL A 203 1.16 1.28 10.44
C VAL A 203 0.36 0.02 10.73
N VAL A 204 -0.06 -0.70 9.69
CA VAL A 204 -0.79 -1.98 9.84
C VAL A 204 0.04 -2.98 10.66
N LYS A 205 1.32 -3.13 10.37
CA LYS A 205 2.21 -4.02 11.12
C LYS A 205 2.29 -3.64 12.59
N PHE A 206 2.40 -2.34 12.87
CA PHE A 206 2.43 -1.81 14.23
C PHE A 206 1.13 -2.15 14.98
N LEU A 207 -0.02 -1.79 14.42
CA LEU A 207 -1.34 -2.05 15.02
C LEU A 207 -1.62 -3.55 15.19
N THR A 208 -1.21 -4.38 14.22
CA THR A 208 -1.35 -5.84 14.33
C THR A 208 -0.56 -6.41 15.50
N ARG A 209 0.65 -5.87 15.78
CA ARG A 209 1.43 -6.25 16.95
C ARG A 209 0.69 -5.93 18.25
N LEU A 210 0.14 -4.72 18.36
CA LEU A 210 -0.63 -4.31 19.53
C LEU A 210 -1.85 -5.21 19.76
N ARG A 211 -2.60 -5.53 18.69
CA ARG A 211 -3.77 -6.42 18.80
C ARG A 211 -3.41 -7.82 19.28
N LYS A 212 -2.27 -8.34 18.86
CA LYS A 212 -1.78 -9.65 19.33
C LYS A 212 -1.43 -9.61 20.82
N SER A 213 -0.76 -8.54 21.26
CA SER A 213 -0.39 -8.39 22.68
C SER A 213 -1.58 -8.17 23.62
N ALA A 214 -2.70 -7.64 23.12
CA ALA A 214 -3.93 -7.46 23.90
C ALA A 214 -4.75 -8.76 24.04
N ASN A 215 -4.52 -9.75 23.17
CA ASN A 215 -5.23 -11.03 23.17
C ASN A 215 -4.42 -12.16 23.87
N MET A 216 -3.29 -11.85 24.45
CA MET A 216 -2.48 -12.74 25.29
C MET A 216 -2.67 -12.44 26.77
#